data_5018094826dbb00752f4a178802f2cb8
#
_entry.id   5018094826dbb00752f4a178802f2cb8
#
_cell.length_a   1.000
_cell.length_b   1.000
_cell.length_c   1.000
_cell.angle_alpha   90.00
_cell.angle_beta   90.00
_cell.angle_gamma   90.00
#
_symmetry.space_group_name_H-M   'P 1'
#
loop_
_entity.id
_entity.type
_entity.pdbx_description
1 polymer ?
#
loop_
_entity_poly.entity_id
_entity_poly.type
_entity_poly.pdbx_seq_one_letter_code
_entity_poly.pdbx_strand_id
1 'polypeptide(L)'
;MTAAIALLSGSGICAQDTGMHLFEESLNRAAPLFRNDTLTMRIFGDIMMHTRQIETAASEDGAYDFSSYFSLLSEEIGSADIVVANMEFTLAGKPYTGYPCFSAPDSFAPFLAETGFDVFLAANNHIFDKGSAGAARTISIYRKLEQTHGIRFTGLAEDEDGLSGNFPLTIRRKGISVALVNFTYGTNSPLSSEWPKVNLMDDSGSLREAFRKAQEADFTIALPHWGTEYRLKHSESQKKTAQQLADMGADIIIGAHPHVVQDFSLISANDGTKARQVPVAYSLGNAVSNMSAANTQLELMATIRIARNFNGDLEMLPVEMTYLWCSAPG
;
A
#
# COMPACT_ATOMS: atom_id res chain seq x y z
N MET A 1 9.50 -19.21 8.65
CA MET A 1 9.34 -20.16 7.52
C MET A 1 8.80 -19.38 6.35
N THR A 2 9.67 -19.07 5.41
CA THR A 2 9.34 -18.33 4.20
C THR A 2 8.72 -19.31 3.21
N ALA A 3 7.42 -19.22 2.96
CA ALA A 3 6.78 -19.98 1.90
C ALA A 3 6.54 -19.03 0.71
N ALA A 4 7.38 -19.14 -0.31
CA ALA A 4 7.13 -18.51 -1.61
C ALA A 4 6.05 -19.34 -2.32
N ILE A 5 4.89 -18.75 -2.60
CA ILE A 5 3.89 -19.36 -3.46
C ILE A 5 4.10 -18.80 -4.85
N ALA A 6 4.81 -19.55 -5.69
CA ALA A 6 4.77 -19.34 -7.12
C ALA A 6 3.42 -19.84 -7.65
N LEU A 7 2.70 -19.02 -8.40
CA LEU A 7 1.55 -19.49 -9.20
C LEU A 7 2.07 -20.34 -10.35
N LEU A 8 2.17 -21.65 -10.12
CA LEU A 8 2.37 -22.64 -11.18
C LEU A 8 1.01 -22.99 -11.76
N SER A 9 0.73 -22.54 -12.96
CA SER A 9 -0.29 -23.14 -13.81
C SER A 9 0.16 -24.54 -14.22
N GLY A 10 -0.45 -25.57 -13.64
CA GLY A 10 -0.19 -26.96 -14.01
C GLY A 10 -0.71 -27.28 -15.41
N SER A 11 0.18 -27.63 -16.31
CA SER A 11 -0.09 -28.56 -17.40
C SER A 11 1.18 -29.40 -17.60
N GLY A 12 1.07 -30.69 -17.23
CA GLY A 12 2.16 -31.62 -17.39
C GLY A 12 2.47 -31.85 -18.86
N ILE A 13 3.72 -31.65 -19.24
CA ILE A 13 4.34 -32.27 -20.41
C ILE A 13 5.75 -32.69 -20.00
N CYS A 14 5.92 -34.00 -20.03
CA CYS A 14 7.22 -34.66 -19.95
C CYS A 14 7.96 -34.42 -21.26
N ALA A 15 9.03 -33.62 -21.29
CA ALA A 15 9.98 -33.58 -22.42
C ALA A 15 11.32 -32.92 -22.02
N GLN A 16 12.33 -33.73 -22.06
CA GLN A 16 13.75 -33.46 -22.36
C GLN A 16 14.47 -32.40 -21.53
N ASP A 17 15.21 -32.92 -20.58
CA ASP A 17 15.98 -32.27 -19.49
C ASP A 17 17.14 -31.35 -19.93
N THR A 18 17.54 -31.31 -21.18
CA THR A 18 18.73 -30.55 -21.62
C THR A 18 18.45 -29.12 -22.10
N GLY A 19 17.24 -28.84 -22.58
CA GLY A 19 16.86 -27.50 -23.04
C GLY A 19 16.50 -26.55 -21.90
N MET A 20 15.87 -27.08 -20.85
CA MET A 20 15.43 -26.31 -19.69
C MET A 20 16.61 -25.87 -18.81
N HIS A 21 17.61 -26.73 -18.66
CA HIS A 21 18.85 -26.40 -17.92
C HIS A 21 19.64 -25.27 -18.57
N LEU A 22 19.73 -25.24 -19.90
CA LEU A 22 20.40 -24.16 -20.66
C LEU A 22 19.58 -22.86 -20.62
N PHE A 23 18.27 -22.94 -20.53
CA PHE A 23 17.39 -21.77 -20.40
C PHE A 23 17.46 -21.19 -18.99
N GLU A 24 17.45 -22.01 -17.94
CA GLU A 24 17.66 -21.59 -16.54
C GLU A 24 19.09 -21.03 -16.31
N GLU A 25 20.13 -21.62 -16.89
CA GLU A 25 21.48 -21.06 -16.84
C GLU A 25 21.59 -19.72 -17.58
N SER A 26 20.90 -19.55 -18.70
CA SER A 26 20.90 -18.27 -19.43
C SER A 26 20.08 -17.20 -18.69
N LEU A 27 18.98 -17.56 -18.03
CA LEU A 27 18.21 -16.68 -17.14
C LEU A 27 19.02 -16.29 -15.90
N ASN A 28 19.73 -17.23 -15.29
CA ASN A 28 20.60 -16.96 -14.13
C ASN A 28 21.85 -16.14 -14.50
N ARG A 29 22.34 -16.21 -15.72
CA ARG A 29 23.40 -15.32 -16.24
C ARG A 29 22.89 -13.94 -16.61
N ALA A 30 21.63 -13.82 -17.04
CA ALA A 30 20.98 -12.53 -17.33
C ALA A 30 20.49 -11.80 -16.05
N ALA A 31 20.17 -12.55 -14.97
CA ALA A 31 19.72 -11.99 -13.71
C ALA A 31 20.63 -10.89 -13.11
N PRO A 32 21.98 -10.95 -13.21
CA PRO A 32 22.85 -9.86 -12.75
C PRO A 32 22.74 -8.58 -13.59
N LEU A 33 22.36 -8.67 -14.87
CA LEU A 33 22.23 -7.51 -15.76
C LEU A 33 20.96 -6.69 -15.46
N PHE A 34 19.94 -7.32 -14.85
CA PHE A 34 18.70 -6.63 -14.45
C PHE A 34 18.77 -6.02 -13.05
N ARG A 35 19.73 -6.41 -12.21
CA ARG A 35 19.74 -6.04 -10.78
C ARG A 35 19.91 -4.55 -10.51
N ASN A 36 20.59 -3.80 -11.38
CA ASN A 36 20.83 -2.37 -11.17
C ASN A 36 19.71 -1.46 -11.67
N ASP A 37 18.85 -1.96 -12.57
CA ASP A 37 17.79 -1.18 -13.22
C ASP A 37 16.36 -1.62 -12.79
N THR A 38 16.26 -2.58 -11.86
CA THR A 38 14.96 -3.04 -11.34
C THR A 38 14.50 -2.17 -10.20
N LEU A 39 13.33 -1.56 -10.36
CA LEU A 39 12.63 -0.89 -9.28
C LEU A 39 11.89 -1.92 -8.43
N THR A 40 12.19 -1.97 -7.14
CA THR A 40 11.52 -2.85 -6.17
C THR A 40 10.66 -2.02 -5.23
N MET A 41 9.36 -2.28 -5.23
CA MET A 41 8.41 -1.67 -4.29
C MET A 41 7.86 -2.74 -3.35
N ARG A 42 7.71 -2.40 -2.06
CA ARG A 42 7.02 -3.22 -1.08
C ARG A 42 5.82 -2.47 -0.53
N ILE A 43 4.68 -3.12 -0.56
CA ILE A 43 3.42 -2.54 -0.11
C ILE A 43 2.89 -3.40 1.04
N PHE A 44 2.69 -2.75 2.17
CA PHE A 44 2.12 -3.29 3.39
C PHE A 44 0.65 -2.90 3.52
N GLY A 45 -0.10 -3.67 4.30
CA GLY A 45 -1.49 -3.40 4.63
C GLY A 45 -1.68 -2.29 5.66
N ASP A 46 -2.67 -2.45 6.53
CA ASP A 46 -3.11 -1.43 7.47
C ASP A 46 -2.17 -1.33 8.67
N ILE A 47 -1.65 -0.13 8.93
CA ILE A 47 -0.91 0.22 10.15
C ILE A 47 -1.87 0.99 11.06
N MET A 48 -2.22 0.39 12.19
CA MET A 48 -3.13 0.94 13.19
C MET A 48 -2.41 1.13 14.53
N MET A 49 -2.97 2.00 15.39
CA MET A 49 -2.43 2.23 16.74
C MET A 49 -3.55 2.12 17.78
N HIS A 50 -3.78 0.91 18.28
CA HIS A 50 -4.77 0.65 19.30
C HIS A 50 -4.30 1.07 20.70
N THR A 51 -5.23 1.24 21.63
CA THR A 51 -4.94 1.66 23.02
C THR A 51 -3.87 0.80 23.68
N ARG A 52 -3.96 -0.53 23.57
CA ARG A 52 -2.96 -1.45 24.13
C ARG A 52 -1.56 -1.25 23.57
N GLN A 53 -1.45 -0.94 22.29
CA GLN A 53 -0.17 -0.63 21.64
C GLN A 53 0.43 0.67 22.17
N ILE A 54 -0.40 1.71 22.37
CA ILE A 54 0.01 2.99 22.96
C ILE A 54 0.52 2.75 24.39
N GLU A 55 -0.24 2.00 25.20
CA GLU A 55 0.12 1.67 26.60
C GLU A 55 1.42 0.87 26.69
N THR A 56 1.58 -0.12 25.81
CA THR A 56 2.78 -0.99 25.82
C THR A 56 4.03 -0.25 25.34
N ALA A 57 3.87 0.70 24.40
CA ALA A 57 4.99 1.50 23.90
C ALA A 57 5.39 2.63 24.86
N ALA A 58 4.50 3.03 25.78
CA ALA A 58 4.76 4.13 26.70
C ALA A 58 5.85 3.77 27.71
N SER A 59 6.85 4.65 27.86
CA SER A 59 7.91 4.57 28.87
C SER A 59 7.63 5.51 30.07
N GLU A 60 8.32 5.28 31.17
CA GLU A 60 8.11 6.03 32.43
C GLU A 60 8.41 7.53 32.28
N ASP A 61 9.29 7.92 31.38
CA ASP A 61 9.66 9.30 31.08
C ASP A 61 8.66 10.01 30.14
N GLY A 62 7.61 9.28 29.71
CA GLY A 62 6.57 9.81 28.80
C GLY A 62 6.91 9.74 27.31
N ALA A 63 8.01 9.09 26.96
CA ALA A 63 8.33 8.75 25.56
C ALA A 63 7.57 7.48 25.13
N TYR A 64 7.74 7.10 23.86
CA TYR A 64 7.15 5.90 23.28
C TYR A 64 8.25 5.13 22.53
N ASP A 65 8.39 3.85 22.82
CA ASP A 65 9.33 2.94 22.16
C ASP A 65 8.57 2.00 21.20
N PHE A 66 8.82 2.15 19.92
CA PHE A 66 8.29 1.32 18.84
C PHE A 66 9.37 0.43 18.20
N SER A 67 10.57 0.35 18.79
CA SER A 67 11.74 -0.31 18.18
C SER A 67 11.53 -1.79 17.86
N SER A 68 10.60 -2.46 18.56
CA SER A 68 10.21 -3.85 18.26
C SER A 68 9.35 -3.99 16.98
N TYR A 69 8.70 -2.90 16.54
CA TYR A 69 7.85 -2.93 15.37
C TYR A 69 8.74 -3.02 14.13
N PHE A 70 8.40 -3.91 13.22
CA PHE A 70 9.16 -4.17 12.00
C PHE A 70 10.62 -4.61 12.18
N SER A 71 11.11 -4.84 13.42
CA SER A 71 12.50 -5.22 13.67
C SER A 71 12.93 -6.51 12.94
N LEU A 72 12.00 -7.46 12.74
CA LEU A 72 12.23 -8.69 11.98
C LEU A 72 12.12 -8.50 10.46
N LEU A 73 11.73 -7.33 9.98
CA LEU A 73 11.53 -6.99 8.56
C LEU A 73 12.53 -5.92 8.08
N SER A 74 13.54 -5.60 8.88
CA SER A 74 14.51 -4.55 8.58
C SER A 74 15.28 -4.80 7.28
N GLU A 75 15.59 -6.06 6.95
CA GLU A 75 16.25 -6.42 5.70
C GLU A 75 15.31 -6.26 4.51
N GLU A 76 14.07 -6.72 4.65
CA GLU A 76 13.05 -6.59 3.63
C GLU A 76 12.76 -5.12 3.34
N ILE A 77 12.53 -4.31 4.37
CA ILE A 77 12.27 -2.88 4.24
C ILE A 77 13.49 -2.18 3.62
N GLY A 78 14.69 -2.41 4.16
CA GLY A 78 15.91 -1.75 3.72
C GLY A 78 16.40 -2.13 2.31
N SER A 79 15.94 -3.26 1.76
CA SER A 79 16.30 -3.71 0.41
C SER A 79 15.32 -3.26 -0.69
N ALA A 80 14.23 -2.60 -0.33
CA ALA A 80 13.30 -2.00 -1.30
C ALA A 80 13.74 -0.59 -1.72
N ASP A 81 13.33 -0.18 -2.91
CA ASP A 81 13.53 1.19 -3.39
C ASP A 81 12.41 2.12 -2.94
N ILE A 82 11.21 1.56 -2.69
CA ILE A 82 10.02 2.27 -2.23
C ILE A 82 9.22 1.34 -1.32
N VAL A 83 8.93 1.80 -0.10
CA VAL A 83 8.08 1.09 0.86
C VAL A 83 6.82 1.90 1.15
N VAL A 84 5.67 1.27 1.00
CA VAL A 84 4.34 1.89 1.06
C VAL A 84 3.50 1.20 2.12
N ALA A 85 2.72 1.94 2.92
CA ALA A 85 1.71 1.37 3.81
C ALA A 85 0.52 2.31 4.03
N ASN A 86 -0.62 1.73 4.41
CA ASN A 86 -1.81 2.49 4.79
C ASN A 86 -1.73 2.92 6.26
N MET A 87 -1.72 4.24 6.48
CA MET A 87 -1.66 4.85 7.83
C MET A 87 -3.07 5.04 8.38
N GLU A 88 -3.64 3.98 8.95
CA GLU A 88 -5.03 3.95 9.40
C GLU A 88 -5.18 4.52 10.82
N PHE A 89 -4.73 5.76 10.98
CA PHE A 89 -4.80 6.55 12.21
C PHE A 89 -4.68 8.04 11.91
N THR A 90 -5.04 8.88 12.87
CA THR A 90 -4.72 10.31 12.84
C THR A 90 -3.55 10.65 13.76
N LEU A 91 -2.92 11.80 13.53
CA LEU A 91 -1.91 12.41 14.39
C LEU A 91 -2.47 13.69 15.00
N ALA A 92 -3.59 13.54 15.73
CA ALA A 92 -4.35 14.67 16.26
C ALA A 92 -3.77 15.26 17.57
N GLY A 93 -2.72 14.63 18.11
CA GLY A 93 -2.11 15.02 19.37
C GLY A 93 -2.80 14.37 20.59
N LYS A 94 -2.37 14.81 21.78
CA LYS A 94 -2.91 14.30 23.05
C LYS A 94 -4.36 14.75 23.27
N PRO A 95 -5.22 13.93 23.91
CA PRO A 95 -4.91 12.59 24.38
C PRO A 95 -4.81 11.59 23.24
N TYR A 96 -3.78 10.73 23.29
CA TYR A 96 -3.64 9.64 22.33
C TYR A 96 -4.68 8.56 22.62
N THR A 97 -5.29 8.03 21.58
CA THR A 97 -6.42 7.08 21.67
C THR A 97 -6.36 6.04 20.57
N GLY A 98 -6.77 4.82 20.89
CA GLY A 98 -7.05 3.77 19.91
C GLY A 98 -8.50 3.80 19.43
N TYR A 99 -8.99 2.59 19.05
CA TYR A 99 -10.38 2.41 18.62
C TYR A 99 -11.39 2.93 19.67
N PRO A 100 -12.52 3.55 19.28
CA PRO A 100 -12.99 3.73 17.88
C PRO A 100 -12.46 4.99 17.18
N CYS A 101 -11.77 5.91 17.87
CA CYS A 101 -11.33 7.19 17.33
C CYS A 101 -9.82 7.35 17.54
N PHE A 102 -9.05 6.97 16.54
CA PHE A 102 -7.59 6.90 16.62
C PHE A 102 -6.93 8.28 16.69
N SER A 103 -5.97 8.42 17.60
CA SER A 103 -4.96 9.47 17.62
C SER A 103 -3.64 8.85 18.09
N ALA A 104 -2.77 8.51 17.15
CA ALA A 104 -1.49 7.88 17.46
C ALA A 104 -0.52 8.86 18.15
N PRO A 105 0.45 8.36 18.94
CA PRO A 105 1.54 9.18 19.46
C PRO A 105 2.30 9.88 18.32
N ASP A 106 2.65 11.16 18.53
CA ASP A 106 3.30 11.98 17.52
C ASP A 106 4.65 11.41 17.03
N SER A 107 5.31 10.61 17.85
CA SER A 107 6.57 9.93 17.51
C SER A 107 6.38 8.71 16.61
N PHE A 108 5.15 8.24 16.38
CA PHE A 108 4.94 7.03 15.61
C PHE A 108 5.19 7.21 14.10
N ALA A 109 4.71 8.30 13.50
CA ALA A 109 4.97 8.55 12.09
C ALA A 109 6.47 8.85 11.78
N PRO A 110 7.21 9.63 12.57
CA PRO A 110 8.66 9.73 12.47
C PRO A 110 9.36 8.36 12.55
N PHE A 111 8.98 7.53 13.52
CA PHE A 111 9.51 6.17 13.66
C PHE A 111 9.30 5.34 12.37
N LEU A 112 8.11 5.40 11.76
CA LEU A 112 7.85 4.69 10.51
C LEU A 112 8.74 5.20 9.36
N ALA A 113 8.94 6.52 9.27
CA ALA A 113 9.84 7.12 8.29
C ALA A 113 11.30 6.67 8.51
N GLU A 114 11.78 6.65 9.77
CA GLU A 114 13.11 6.17 10.15
C GLU A 114 13.30 4.67 9.92
N THR A 115 12.22 3.88 10.03
CA THR A 115 12.22 2.44 9.71
C THR A 115 12.37 2.18 8.22
N GLY A 116 12.06 3.17 7.35
CA GLY A 116 12.23 3.08 5.90
C GLY A 116 10.92 3.07 5.11
N PHE A 117 9.79 3.46 5.71
CA PHE A 117 8.55 3.68 4.97
C PHE A 117 8.64 5.01 4.21
N ASP A 118 8.57 4.95 2.89
CA ASP A 118 8.73 6.09 1.98
C ASP A 118 7.40 6.77 1.65
N VAL A 119 6.30 6.00 1.61
CA VAL A 119 4.98 6.51 1.19
C VAL A 119 3.90 6.15 2.19
N PHE A 120 3.24 7.18 2.70
CA PHE A 120 2.12 7.09 3.62
C PHE A 120 0.80 7.26 2.86
N LEU A 121 -0.02 6.20 2.83
CA LEU A 121 -1.38 6.25 2.30
C LEU A 121 -2.31 6.74 3.40
N ALA A 122 -3.04 7.81 3.15
CA ALA A 122 -3.90 8.46 4.15
C ALA A 122 -5.39 8.43 3.81
N ALA A 123 -5.78 7.89 2.64
CA ALA A 123 -7.17 7.71 2.32
C ALA A 123 -7.71 6.43 2.96
N ASN A 124 -8.26 6.57 4.17
CA ASN A 124 -8.90 5.51 4.93
C ASN A 124 -10.09 6.05 5.74
N ASN A 125 -10.88 5.15 6.34
CA ASN A 125 -12.09 5.52 7.07
C ASN A 125 -11.80 6.22 8.42
N HIS A 126 -10.58 6.09 8.98
CA HIS A 126 -10.19 6.67 10.26
C HIS A 126 -9.51 8.04 10.16
N ILE A 127 -9.23 8.53 8.95
CA ILE A 127 -8.46 9.78 8.79
C ILE A 127 -9.15 11.04 9.37
N PHE A 128 -10.46 10.99 9.55
CA PHE A 128 -11.25 12.05 10.18
C PHE A 128 -11.76 11.71 11.59
N ASP A 129 -11.20 10.72 12.27
CA ASP A 129 -11.62 10.33 13.63
C ASP A 129 -11.57 11.47 14.65
N LYS A 130 -10.70 12.42 14.43
CA LYS A 130 -10.56 13.64 15.25
C LYS A 130 -11.00 14.90 14.48
N GLY A 131 -11.90 14.72 13.54
CA GLY A 131 -12.45 15.80 12.72
C GLY A 131 -11.43 16.46 11.81
N SER A 132 -11.83 17.55 11.16
CA SER A 132 -10.99 18.30 10.23
C SER A 132 -9.71 18.85 10.88
N ALA A 133 -9.76 19.24 12.16
CA ALA A 133 -8.57 19.69 12.88
C ALA A 133 -7.53 18.57 13.06
N GLY A 134 -7.97 17.34 13.36
CA GLY A 134 -7.09 16.17 13.46
C GLY A 134 -6.46 15.83 12.11
N ALA A 135 -7.25 15.83 11.04
CA ALA A 135 -6.77 15.60 9.68
C ALA A 135 -5.77 16.66 9.23
N ALA A 136 -6.08 17.95 9.47
CA ALA A 136 -5.16 19.06 9.15
C ALA A 136 -3.83 18.95 9.90
N ARG A 137 -3.88 18.58 11.20
CA ARG A 137 -2.66 18.33 11.98
C ARG A 137 -1.85 17.15 11.42
N THR A 138 -2.53 16.08 11.01
CA THR A 138 -1.88 14.93 10.38
C THR A 138 -1.12 15.35 9.12
N ILE A 139 -1.75 16.14 8.23
CA ILE A 139 -1.09 16.71 7.05
C ILE A 139 0.14 17.54 7.46
N SER A 140 0.02 18.40 8.45
CA SER A 140 1.14 19.25 8.90
C SER A 140 2.35 18.42 9.36
N ILE A 141 2.10 17.29 10.04
CA ILE A 141 3.17 16.36 10.45
C ILE A 141 3.77 15.67 9.22
N TYR A 142 2.94 15.17 8.29
CA TYR A 142 3.43 14.54 7.06
C TYR A 142 4.25 15.51 6.20
N ARG A 143 3.80 16.77 6.04
CA ARG A 143 4.58 17.80 5.35
C ARG A 143 5.95 18.07 6.00
N LYS A 144 6.00 18.04 7.33
CA LYS A 144 7.27 18.14 8.04
C LYS A 144 8.16 16.92 7.75
N LEU A 145 7.60 15.71 7.74
CA LEU A 145 8.34 14.49 7.44
C LEU A 145 8.79 14.42 5.98
N GLU A 146 8.02 14.97 5.03
CA GLU A 146 8.48 15.16 3.65
C GLU A 146 9.80 15.97 3.61
N GLN A 147 9.89 17.03 4.41
CA GLN A 147 11.08 17.90 4.43
C GLN A 147 12.26 17.27 5.18
N THR A 148 12.00 16.53 6.26
CA THR A 148 13.05 16.05 7.17
C THR A 148 13.50 14.60 6.87
N HIS A 149 12.63 13.75 6.32
CA HIS A 149 12.88 12.34 6.07
C HIS A 149 12.69 11.94 4.59
N GLY A 150 12.20 12.86 3.76
CA GLY A 150 11.99 12.61 2.34
C GLY A 150 10.81 11.68 2.02
N ILE A 151 9.93 11.41 2.99
CA ILE A 151 8.72 10.65 2.72
C ILE A 151 7.82 11.38 1.74
N ARG A 152 6.85 10.67 1.20
CA ARG A 152 5.72 11.25 0.47
C ARG A 152 4.41 10.72 1.06
N PHE A 153 3.32 11.44 0.86
CA PHE A 153 2.00 10.95 1.25
C PHE A 153 0.96 11.27 0.18
N THR A 154 -0.13 10.52 0.18
CA THR A 154 -1.28 10.71 -0.71
C THR A 154 -2.57 10.27 -0.02
N GLY A 155 -3.70 10.64 -0.60
CA GLY A 155 -5.01 10.26 -0.08
C GLY A 155 -5.69 11.35 0.74
N LEU A 156 -4.94 12.34 1.21
CA LEU A 156 -5.42 13.47 2.01
C LEU A 156 -4.75 14.76 1.52
N ALA A 157 -5.51 15.84 1.43
CA ALA A 157 -5.02 17.13 0.95
C ALA A 157 -5.56 18.29 1.79
N GLU A 158 -4.72 19.31 2.03
CA GLU A 158 -5.06 20.51 2.76
C GLU A 158 -5.79 21.56 1.93
N ASP A 159 -5.60 21.55 0.62
CA ASP A 159 -6.14 22.50 -0.34
C ASP A 159 -6.13 21.91 -1.77
N GLU A 160 -6.51 22.70 -2.77
CA GLU A 160 -6.57 22.30 -4.18
C GLU A 160 -5.17 22.00 -4.75
N ASP A 161 -4.15 22.76 -4.37
CA ASP A 161 -2.77 22.53 -4.81
C ASP A 161 -2.24 21.21 -4.25
N GLY A 162 -2.47 20.96 -2.96
CA GLY A 162 -2.15 19.70 -2.30
C GLY A 162 -2.86 18.51 -2.95
N LEU A 163 -4.14 18.64 -3.29
CA LEU A 163 -4.90 17.63 -4.00
C LEU A 163 -4.31 17.38 -5.40
N SER A 164 -4.09 18.43 -6.16
CA SER A 164 -3.55 18.32 -7.52
C SER A 164 -2.14 17.71 -7.56
N GLY A 165 -1.31 17.97 -6.54
CA GLY A 165 0.06 17.46 -6.45
C GLY A 165 0.18 16.03 -5.90
N ASN A 166 -0.85 15.52 -5.22
CA ASN A 166 -0.81 14.23 -4.54
C ASN A 166 -1.87 13.22 -5.03
N PHE A 167 -2.69 13.57 -6.00
CA PHE A 167 -3.72 12.68 -6.55
C PHE A 167 -3.77 12.77 -8.08
N PRO A 168 -3.01 11.86 -8.77
CA PRO A 168 -2.16 10.79 -8.25
C PRO A 168 -0.85 11.30 -7.66
N LEU A 169 -0.27 10.54 -6.73
CA LEU A 169 1.11 10.75 -6.30
C LEU A 169 2.05 10.03 -7.26
N THR A 170 2.85 10.78 -8.01
CA THR A 170 3.85 10.18 -8.91
C THR A 170 5.23 10.17 -8.26
N ILE A 171 5.85 9.01 -8.20
CA ILE A 171 7.21 8.81 -7.68
C ILE A 171 8.11 8.35 -8.83
N ARG A 172 9.32 8.89 -8.88
CA ARG A 172 10.35 8.47 -9.83
C ARG A 172 11.57 7.93 -9.09
N ARG A 173 11.94 6.69 -9.42
CA ARG A 173 13.16 6.01 -8.91
C ARG A 173 13.79 5.20 -10.02
N LYS A 174 15.11 5.16 -10.11
CA LYS A 174 15.86 4.41 -11.14
C LYS A 174 15.38 4.68 -12.57
N GLY A 175 14.93 5.92 -12.85
CA GLY A 175 14.41 6.31 -14.16
C GLY A 175 13.03 5.72 -14.52
N ILE A 176 12.34 5.11 -13.55
CA ILE A 176 10.98 4.56 -13.69
C ILE A 176 10.02 5.44 -12.88
N SER A 177 8.88 5.80 -13.45
CA SER A 177 7.82 6.58 -12.81
C SER A 177 6.63 5.68 -12.49
N VAL A 178 6.15 5.78 -11.23
CA VAL A 178 4.98 5.03 -10.77
C VAL A 178 3.98 6.03 -10.18
N ALA A 179 2.75 5.99 -10.68
CA ALA A 179 1.63 6.75 -10.15
C ALA A 179 0.85 5.92 -9.13
N LEU A 180 0.68 6.45 -7.94
CA LEU A 180 -0.09 5.85 -6.85
C LEU A 180 -1.43 6.58 -6.72
N VAL A 181 -2.53 5.86 -6.87
CA VAL A 181 -3.89 6.39 -6.76
C VAL A 181 -4.54 5.79 -5.52
N ASN A 182 -4.46 6.52 -4.39
CA ASN A 182 -5.01 6.10 -3.10
C ASN A 182 -6.34 6.81 -2.81
N PHE A 183 -7.37 6.06 -2.45
CA PHE A 183 -8.72 6.56 -2.16
C PHE A 183 -9.47 5.60 -1.23
N THR A 184 -10.51 6.10 -0.54
CA THR A 184 -11.31 5.34 0.42
C THR A 184 -12.80 5.30 0.03
N TYR A 185 -13.48 4.24 0.48
CA TYR A 185 -14.94 4.12 0.34
C TYR A 185 -15.71 5.18 1.14
N GLY A 186 -15.09 5.77 2.17
CA GLY A 186 -15.72 6.72 3.06
C GLY A 186 -14.92 6.99 4.32
N THR A 187 -15.51 7.73 5.25
CA THR A 187 -14.96 8.04 6.58
C THR A 187 -15.94 7.72 7.68
N ASN A 188 -15.45 7.29 8.85
CA ASN A 188 -16.28 6.98 10.02
C ASN A 188 -16.88 8.25 10.65
N SER A 189 -16.24 9.38 10.44
CA SER A 189 -16.71 10.68 10.91
C SER A 189 -17.17 11.54 9.74
N PRO A 190 -18.25 12.33 9.91
CA PRO A 190 -18.74 13.19 8.84
C PRO A 190 -17.72 14.27 8.47
N LEU A 191 -17.62 14.57 7.18
CA LEU A 191 -16.83 15.69 6.70
C LEU A 191 -17.56 16.99 7.06
N SER A 192 -16.93 17.84 7.86
CA SER A 192 -17.55 19.05 8.41
C SER A 192 -17.05 20.36 7.78
N SER A 193 -16.05 20.28 6.92
CA SER A 193 -15.42 21.43 6.26
C SER A 193 -15.11 21.11 4.80
N GLU A 194 -14.89 22.15 4.00
CA GLU A 194 -14.43 21.98 2.64
C GLU A 194 -13.02 21.37 2.59
N TRP A 195 -12.15 21.79 3.50
CA TRP A 195 -10.78 21.31 3.65
C TRP A 195 -10.45 20.98 5.11
N PRO A 196 -9.57 19.99 5.38
CA PRO A 196 -8.91 19.12 4.39
C PRO A 196 -9.88 18.13 3.72
N LYS A 197 -9.51 17.62 2.55
CA LYS A 197 -10.24 16.59 1.79
C LYS A 197 -9.51 15.26 1.81
N VAL A 198 -10.26 14.16 1.90
CA VAL A 198 -9.81 12.81 1.61
C VAL A 198 -10.29 12.40 0.22
N ASN A 199 -9.49 11.61 -0.49
CA ASN A 199 -9.86 11.08 -1.80
C ASN A 199 -10.95 10.02 -1.64
N LEU A 200 -12.14 10.29 -2.13
CA LEU A 200 -13.30 9.40 -2.02
C LEU A 200 -13.53 8.57 -3.29
N MET A 201 -13.90 7.33 -3.10
CA MET A 201 -14.21 6.38 -4.18
C MET A 201 -15.47 6.78 -4.95
N ASP A 202 -16.44 7.44 -4.33
CA ASP A 202 -17.67 7.90 -4.96
C ASP A 202 -17.53 9.25 -5.68
N ASP A 203 -16.44 9.99 -5.46
CA ASP A 203 -16.06 11.13 -6.31
C ASP A 203 -15.47 10.62 -7.63
N SER A 204 -16.35 10.12 -8.48
CA SER A 204 -15.98 9.53 -9.76
C SER A 204 -15.34 10.54 -10.75
N GLY A 205 -15.54 11.83 -10.54
CA GLY A 205 -14.92 12.90 -11.33
C GLY A 205 -13.44 13.02 -11.03
N SER A 206 -13.11 13.24 -9.75
CA SER A 206 -11.73 13.34 -9.27
C SER A 206 -10.96 12.04 -9.49
N LEU A 207 -11.60 10.89 -9.30
CA LEU A 207 -10.97 9.59 -9.52
C LEU A 207 -10.60 9.38 -11.00
N ARG A 208 -11.50 9.67 -11.96
CA ARG A 208 -11.19 9.58 -13.39
C ARG A 208 -10.08 10.54 -13.80
N GLU A 209 -10.07 11.75 -13.27
CA GLU A 209 -9.02 12.71 -13.55
C GLU A 209 -7.66 12.26 -12.99
N ALA A 210 -7.65 11.67 -11.79
CA ALA A 210 -6.45 11.09 -11.21
C ALA A 210 -5.89 9.97 -12.10
N PHE A 211 -6.72 9.06 -12.58
CA PHE A 211 -6.28 8.00 -13.50
C PHE A 211 -5.83 8.54 -14.85
N ARG A 212 -6.49 9.59 -15.38
CA ARG A 212 -6.05 10.26 -16.62
C ARG A 212 -4.63 10.84 -16.45
N LYS A 213 -4.35 11.51 -15.35
CA LYS A 213 -3.00 12.02 -15.03
C LYS A 213 -2.01 10.89 -14.77
N ALA A 214 -2.44 9.80 -14.14
CA ALA A 214 -1.60 8.65 -13.83
C ALA A 214 -1.03 7.98 -15.10
N GLN A 215 -1.72 8.09 -16.24
CA GLN A 215 -1.23 7.57 -17.53
C GLN A 215 0.02 8.31 -18.06
N GLU A 216 0.45 9.40 -17.45
CA GLU A 216 1.72 10.07 -17.74
C GLU A 216 2.92 9.36 -17.07
N ALA A 217 2.67 8.46 -16.15
CA ALA A 217 3.68 7.60 -15.53
C ALA A 217 3.86 6.29 -16.32
N ASP A 218 4.96 5.60 -16.06
CA ASP A 218 5.24 4.31 -16.70
C ASP A 218 4.32 3.20 -16.17
N PHE A 219 3.90 3.28 -14.88
CA PHE A 219 2.98 2.34 -14.23
C PHE A 219 2.02 3.05 -13.30
N THR A 220 0.80 2.50 -13.20
CA THR A 220 -0.25 3.00 -12.31
C THR A 220 -0.66 1.92 -11.32
N ILE A 221 -0.54 2.21 -10.02
CA ILE A 221 -0.97 1.35 -8.92
C ILE A 221 -2.21 1.97 -8.27
N ALA A 222 -3.33 1.26 -8.31
CA ALA A 222 -4.53 1.63 -7.55
C ALA A 222 -4.46 1.05 -6.13
N LEU A 223 -4.71 1.90 -5.15
CA LEU A 223 -4.58 1.60 -3.71
C LEU A 223 -5.90 1.94 -2.98
N PRO A 224 -6.98 1.18 -3.24
CA PRO A 224 -8.27 1.41 -2.61
C PRO A 224 -8.30 0.93 -1.16
N HIS A 225 -8.91 1.74 -0.29
CA HIS A 225 -9.33 1.36 1.04
C HIS A 225 -10.83 1.06 0.99
N TRP A 226 -11.21 -0.22 0.94
CA TRP A 226 -12.54 -0.67 0.53
C TRP A 226 -12.97 -2.02 1.11
N GLY A 227 -14.23 -2.38 0.89
CA GLY A 227 -14.75 -3.71 1.19
C GLY A 227 -15.51 -3.77 2.50
N THR A 228 -15.57 -4.96 3.09
CA THR A 228 -16.26 -5.21 4.36
C THR A 228 -15.30 -5.89 5.32
N GLU A 229 -15.19 -5.36 6.52
CA GLU A 229 -14.32 -5.88 7.59
C GLU A 229 -14.55 -7.38 7.84
N TYR A 230 -13.47 -8.09 8.09
CA TYR A 230 -13.41 -9.51 8.50
C TYR A 230 -13.94 -10.51 7.46
N ARG A 231 -14.17 -10.10 6.21
CA ARG A 231 -14.58 -10.99 5.13
C ARG A 231 -13.36 -11.49 4.37
N LEU A 232 -13.14 -12.81 4.35
CA LEU A 232 -12.00 -13.43 3.65
C LEU A 232 -12.13 -13.43 2.12
N LYS A 233 -13.35 -13.23 1.61
CA LYS A 233 -13.60 -13.11 0.17
C LYS A 233 -14.04 -11.70 -0.18
N HIS A 234 -13.57 -11.21 -1.32
CA HIS A 234 -14.01 -9.94 -1.86
C HIS A 234 -15.52 -9.94 -2.14
N SER A 235 -16.12 -8.77 -2.06
CA SER A 235 -17.52 -8.54 -2.40
C SER A 235 -17.71 -8.30 -3.90
N GLU A 236 -18.93 -8.45 -4.41
CA GLU A 236 -19.28 -8.08 -5.79
C GLU A 236 -19.03 -6.60 -6.06
N SER A 237 -19.18 -5.73 -5.05
CA SER A 237 -18.83 -4.32 -5.16
C SER A 237 -17.33 -4.13 -5.41
N GLN A 238 -16.46 -4.78 -4.64
CA GLN A 238 -15.01 -4.73 -4.84
C GLN A 238 -14.65 -5.24 -6.24
N LYS A 239 -15.23 -6.35 -6.67
CA LYS A 239 -15.00 -6.92 -8.01
C LYS A 239 -15.39 -5.95 -9.13
N LYS A 240 -16.57 -5.31 -9.02
CA LYS A 240 -17.03 -4.32 -9.99
C LYS A 240 -16.11 -3.10 -10.02
N THR A 241 -15.72 -2.59 -8.87
CA THR A 241 -14.79 -1.46 -8.78
C THR A 241 -13.41 -1.83 -9.32
N ALA A 242 -12.88 -3.03 -9.02
CA ALA A 242 -11.62 -3.51 -9.57
C ALA A 242 -11.63 -3.50 -11.10
N GLN A 243 -12.73 -3.96 -11.74
CA GLN A 243 -12.87 -3.90 -13.19
C GLN A 243 -12.83 -2.46 -13.70
N GLN A 244 -13.54 -1.54 -13.05
CA GLN A 244 -13.53 -0.12 -13.43
C GLN A 244 -12.13 0.51 -13.32
N LEU A 245 -11.38 0.18 -12.26
CA LEU A 245 -10.00 0.66 -12.07
C LEU A 245 -9.05 0.11 -13.14
N ALA A 246 -9.18 -1.18 -13.48
CA ALA A 246 -8.43 -1.78 -14.56
C ALA A 246 -8.74 -1.12 -15.92
N ASP A 247 -10.02 -0.86 -16.19
CA ASP A 247 -10.47 -0.20 -17.44
C ASP A 247 -10.03 1.28 -17.50
N MET A 248 -9.81 1.92 -16.34
CA MET A 248 -9.22 3.27 -16.25
C MET A 248 -7.69 3.29 -16.36
N GLY A 249 -7.04 2.13 -16.43
CA GLY A 249 -5.59 2.04 -16.66
C GLY A 249 -4.75 1.67 -15.45
N ALA A 250 -5.32 1.12 -14.37
CA ALA A 250 -4.50 0.52 -13.32
C ALA A 250 -3.72 -0.70 -13.85
N ASP A 251 -2.43 -0.79 -13.57
CA ASP A 251 -1.59 -1.94 -13.92
C ASP A 251 -1.63 -3.01 -12.83
N ILE A 252 -1.90 -2.61 -11.60
CA ILE A 252 -2.14 -3.47 -10.45
C ILE A 252 -3.07 -2.77 -9.46
N ILE A 253 -3.85 -3.56 -8.72
CA ILE A 253 -4.77 -3.09 -7.68
C ILE A 253 -4.42 -3.79 -6.37
N ILE A 254 -4.13 -3.02 -5.32
CA ILE A 254 -3.80 -3.53 -3.98
C ILE A 254 -4.68 -2.83 -2.96
N GLY A 255 -5.61 -3.59 -2.39
CA GLY A 255 -6.61 -3.09 -1.44
C GLY A 255 -6.21 -3.24 0.02
N ALA A 256 -6.89 -2.45 0.85
CA ALA A 256 -6.81 -2.40 2.31
C ALA A 256 -8.21 -2.26 2.93
N HIS A 257 -8.36 -2.22 4.24
CA HIS A 257 -9.59 -2.06 5.03
C HIS A 257 -10.21 -3.35 5.59
N PRO A 258 -10.32 -4.49 4.91
CA PRO A 258 -10.99 -5.67 5.50
C PRO A 258 -10.30 -6.22 6.76
N HIS A 259 -9.09 -5.76 7.09
CA HIS A 259 -8.26 -6.21 8.22
C HIS A 259 -7.93 -7.70 8.23
N VAL A 260 -8.24 -8.38 7.15
CA VAL A 260 -7.91 -9.78 6.87
C VAL A 260 -7.41 -9.88 5.45
N VAL A 261 -6.54 -10.84 5.20
CA VAL A 261 -6.14 -11.17 3.82
C VAL A 261 -7.35 -11.67 3.07
N GLN A 262 -7.63 -11.04 1.93
CA GLN A 262 -8.65 -11.52 0.98
C GLN A 262 -7.99 -12.25 -0.19
N ASP A 263 -8.82 -12.90 -0.99
CA ASP A 263 -8.41 -13.62 -2.19
C ASP A 263 -7.86 -12.69 -3.29
N PHE A 264 -7.32 -13.29 -4.34
CA PHE A 264 -6.70 -12.61 -5.48
C PHE A 264 -7.47 -12.88 -6.75
N SER A 265 -7.36 -11.96 -7.70
CA SER A 265 -7.88 -12.13 -9.06
C SER A 265 -6.87 -11.66 -10.09
N LEU A 266 -7.00 -12.18 -11.30
CA LEU A 266 -6.38 -11.63 -12.50
C LEU A 266 -7.53 -11.25 -13.43
N ILE A 267 -7.68 -9.95 -13.71
CA ILE A 267 -8.79 -9.43 -14.49
C ILE A 267 -8.30 -8.85 -15.82
N SER A 268 -9.12 -8.98 -16.86
CA SER A 268 -8.81 -8.39 -18.17
C SER A 268 -9.32 -6.96 -18.22
N ALA A 269 -8.45 -6.00 -18.52
CA ALA A 269 -8.85 -4.62 -18.77
C ALA A 269 -9.55 -4.50 -20.13
N ASN A 270 -10.59 -3.65 -20.18
CA ASN A 270 -11.38 -3.34 -21.38
C ASN A 270 -11.19 -1.86 -21.79
N ASP A 271 -9.94 -1.41 -21.86
CA ASP A 271 -9.58 -0.03 -22.17
C ASP A 271 -9.48 0.28 -23.66
N GLY A 272 -9.85 -0.68 -24.52
CA GLY A 272 -9.80 -0.55 -25.98
C GLY A 272 -8.40 -0.72 -26.58
N THR A 273 -7.39 -1.02 -25.77
CA THR A 273 -6.01 -1.30 -26.18
C THR A 273 -5.75 -2.82 -26.24
N LYS A 274 -4.49 -3.26 -26.18
CA LYS A 274 -4.15 -4.68 -26.10
C LYS A 274 -4.76 -5.28 -24.82
N ALA A 275 -5.25 -6.52 -24.92
CA ALA A 275 -5.73 -7.27 -23.77
C ALA A 275 -4.64 -7.29 -22.67
N ARG A 276 -4.90 -6.57 -21.56
CA ARG A 276 -4.00 -6.42 -20.43
C ARG A 276 -4.59 -7.15 -19.24
N GLN A 277 -3.78 -7.96 -18.58
CA GLN A 277 -4.17 -8.66 -17.35
C GLN A 277 -3.72 -7.83 -16.15
N VAL A 278 -4.65 -7.50 -15.28
CA VAL A 278 -4.43 -6.68 -14.10
C VAL A 278 -4.52 -7.56 -12.84
N PRO A 279 -3.43 -7.75 -12.11
CA PRO A 279 -3.46 -8.42 -10.82
C PRO A 279 -4.24 -7.59 -9.79
N VAL A 280 -5.05 -8.28 -8.99
CA VAL A 280 -5.82 -7.67 -7.91
C VAL A 280 -5.58 -8.44 -6.62
N ALA A 281 -5.00 -7.79 -5.62
CA ALA A 281 -5.02 -8.21 -4.22
C ALA A 281 -6.12 -7.41 -3.52
N TYR A 282 -7.21 -8.05 -3.13
CA TYR A 282 -8.37 -7.31 -2.60
C TYR A 282 -8.14 -6.75 -1.20
N SER A 283 -7.30 -7.40 -0.38
CA SER A 283 -6.82 -6.89 0.90
C SER A 283 -5.54 -7.60 1.32
N LEU A 284 -4.58 -6.83 1.81
CA LEU A 284 -3.34 -7.36 2.39
C LEU A 284 -3.46 -7.70 3.88
N GLY A 285 -4.50 -7.26 4.59
CA GLY A 285 -4.63 -7.41 6.04
C GLY A 285 -3.89 -6.32 6.83
N ASN A 286 -3.52 -6.61 8.07
CA ASN A 286 -2.94 -5.65 9.02
C ASN A 286 -1.44 -5.82 9.18
N ALA A 287 -0.65 -4.81 8.83
CA ALA A 287 0.79 -4.75 9.12
C ALA A 287 1.07 -4.51 10.62
N VAL A 288 0.31 -3.61 11.23
CA VAL A 288 0.37 -3.31 12.67
C VAL A 288 -1.04 -3.16 13.20
N SER A 289 -1.41 -3.99 14.17
CA SER A 289 -2.74 -3.98 14.77
C SER A 289 -2.73 -4.68 16.14
N ASN A 290 -3.73 -4.42 16.97
CA ASN A 290 -4.04 -5.21 18.16
C ASN A 290 -5.47 -5.78 18.08
N MET A 291 -5.95 -6.09 16.89
CA MET A 291 -7.24 -6.73 16.71
C MET A 291 -7.21 -8.18 17.19
N SER A 292 -8.33 -8.62 17.80
CA SER A 292 -8.51 -10.00 18.28
C SER A 292 -9.46 -10.84 17.42
N ALA A 293 -10.08 -10.25 16.40
CA ALA A 293 -10.94 -10.98 15.50
C ALA A 293 -10.15 -12.05 14.72
N ALA A 294 -10.81 -13.12 14.34
CA ALA A 294 -10.16 -14.21 13.61
C ALA A 294 -9.53 -13.70 12.30
N ASN A 295 -8.32 -14.20 12.02
CA ASN A 295 -7.52 -13.90 10.81
C ASN A 295 -6.96 -12.46 10.70
N THR A 296 -7.14 -11.61 11.71
CA THR A 296 -6.61 -10.23 11.68
C THR A 296 -5.12 -10.12 12.00
N GLN A 297 -4.46 -11.23 12.34
CA GLN A 297 -3.02 -11.33 12.58
C GLN A 297 -2.24 -11.74 11.32
N LEU A 298 -2.92 -12.26 10.30
CA LEU A 298 -2.27 -12.61 9.04
C LEU A 298 -2.25 -11.40 8.12
N GLU A 299 -1.08 -11.10 7.59
CA GLU A 299 -0.85 -10.06 6.60
C GLU A 299 -0.13 -10.63 5.37
N LEU A 300 -0.23 -9.92 4.26
CA LEU A 300 0.61 -10.08 3.09
C LEU A 300 1.39 -8.80 2.81
N MET A 301 2.69 -8.92 2.63
CA MET A 301 3.51 -7.90 2.01
C MET A 301 3.58 -8.18 0.51
N ALA A 302 3.12 -7.25 -0.31
CA ALA A 302 3.23 -7.34 -1.76
C ALA A 302 4.56 -6.77 -2.23
N THR A 303 5.33 -7.56 -2.99
CA THR A 303 6.56 -7.10 -3.64
C THR A 303 6.33 -6.97 -5.14
N ILE A 304 6.40 -5.75 -5.64
CA ILE A 304 6.29 -5.39 -7.06
C ILE A 304 7.69 -5.09 -7.57
N ARG A 305 8.07 -5.72 -8.68
CA ARG A 305 9.32 -5.41 -9.37
C ARG A 305 9.02 -4.97 -10.79
N ILE A 306 9.61 -3.84 -11.18
CA ILE A 306 9.53 -3.30 -12.53
C ILE A 306 10.95 -3.25 -13.09
N ALA A 307 11.16 -3.95 -14.20
CA ALA A 307 12.47 -4.07 -14.83
C ALA A 307 12.40 -3.70 -16.30
N ARG A 308 13.57 -3.38 -16.90
CA ARG A 308 13.67 -3.26 -18.36
C ARG A 308 13.96 -4.63 -18.95
N ASN A 309 13.21 -5.02 -19.96
CA ASN A 309 13.48 -6.21 -20.75
C ASN A 309 14.66 -5.98 -21.72
N PHE A 310 15.05 -7.02 -22.47
CA PHE A 310 16.16 -6.94 -23.44
C PHE A 310 15.99 -5.90 -24.55
N ASN A 311 14.75 -5.49 -24.83
CA ASN A 311 14.44 -4.45 -25.82
C ASN A 311 14.50 -3.03 -25.22
N GLY A 312 14.67 -2.92 -23.90
CA GLY A 312 14.63 -1.68 -23.15
C GLY A 312 13.23 -1.26 -22.70
N ASP A 313 12.18 -2.07 -23.00
CA ASP A 313 10.82 -1.81 -22.55
C ASP A 313 10.67 -2.14 -21.07
N LEU A 314 9.85 -1.36 -20.36
CA LEU A 314 9.54 -1.62 -18.97
C LEU A 314 8.49 -2.74 -18.84
N GLU A 315 8.74 -3.64 -17.92
CA GLU A 315 7.87 -4.77 -17.64
C GLU A 315 7.72 -4.96 -16.12
N MET A 316 6.47 -5.16 -15.67
CA MET A 316 6.21 -5.58 -14.31
C MET A 316 6.38 -7.10 -14.20
N LEU A 317 7.31 -7.53 -13.35
CA LEU A 317 7.53 -8.94 -13.07
C LEU A 317 6.36 -9.52 -12.25
N PRO A 318 6.22 -10.85 -12.18
CA PRO A 318 5.20 -11.46 -11.32
C PRO A 318 5.25 -10.91 -9.89
N VAL A 319 4.10 -10.50 -9.38
CA VAL A 319 3.98 -9.97 -8.03
C VAL A 319 4.21 -11.08 -7.01
N GLU A 320 5.10 -10.84 -6.06
CA GLU A 320 5.36 -11.76 -4.97
C GLU A 320 4.58 -11.34 -3.73
N MET A 321 4.02 -12.32 -3.03
CA MET A 321 3.29 -12.13 -1.77
C MET A 321 4.01 -12.88 -0.65
N THR A 322 4.47 -12.15 0.35
CA THR A 322 5.12 -12.72 1.54
C THR A 322 4.15 -12.69 2.70
N TYR A 323 3.91 -13.85 3.31
CA TYR A 323 3.08 -13.94 4.52
C TYR A 323 3.84 -13.37 5.72
N LEU A 324 3.18 -12.47 6.44
CA LEU A 324 3.66 -11.88 7.67
C LEU A 324 2.68 -12.20 8.80
N TRP A 325 3.18 -12.13 10.03
CA TRP A 325 2.37 -12.31 11.22
C TRP A 325 2.42 -11.07 12.10
N CYS A 326 1.30 -10.39 12.22
CA CYS A 326 1.11 -9.27 13.13
C CYS A 326 0.88 -9.81 14.55
N SER A 327 1.91 -9.84 15.37
CA SER A 327 1.79 -10.28 16.77
C SER A 327 1.14 -9.20 17.61
N ALA A 328 0.14 -9.59 18.42
CA ALA A 328 -0.39 -8.70 19.44
C ALA A 328 0.66 -8.47 20.54
N PRO A 329 0.71 -7.27 21.16
CA PRO A 329 1.52 -7.07 22.35
C PRO A 329 1.04 -8.03 23.46
N GLY A 330 2.00 -8.71 24.11
CA GLY A 330 1.77 -9.72 25.14
C GLY A 330 1.13 -9.16 26.43
#